data_d0028818155116b3d33a1dfbe7b6819d
#
_entry.id   d0028818155116b3d33a1dfbe7b6819d
#
_cell.length_a   1.000
_cell.length_b   1.000
_cell.length_c   1.000
_cell.angle_alpha   90.00
_cell.angle_beta   90.00
_cell.angle_gamma   90.00
#
_symmetry.space_group_name_H-M   'P 1'
#
loop_
_entity.id
_entity.type
_entity.pdbx_description
1 polymer ?
#
loop_
_entity_poly.entity_id
_entity_poly.type
_entity_poly.pdbx_seq_one_letter_code
_entity_poly.pdbx_strand_id
1 'polypeptide(L)'
;MNEKIQIIFGLLGGLAVFIYGMNMMSECLQKAAGDKMKSILALLTKNPILGVLAGALTTAVLQSSSATTVMAIGFVSAGLMNLPQAISIIFGANIGTTMTAQIIAFKISDYIYVIIFIGFLISFVTKSEKVKSIGQTIFAFGLLFLGIETMGDVMKPLASSPVFTDLIGRVAHIPVLGVAVGTVMTLVVQSSSATIAVLQNFASQPGPDGVTSILGLAGAIPILLGDNIGTTITALLASIGQSKDAKRTAVAHCIFNISGCFLFIWFVKPFAALIQNISPKGPEIEAISRQIANAHTVFNITMTLIWVCLIKLMVKIVMTLIPDGKKGVEDPGSPIYLDENIISQPAAALQLVAKEIFRMSDQVGDILKKTIELVKNEEVKSIDGLKENGEQVERLGKCITEYLAALFSSGSLTEQQAAQTASLMCVLSDVERMGTLSVEMAECMLERSDRKYKYTPEAMDELQKSLKVLNKMFCDSLKALQGDDGIEPGKMMKRKDKLLDLDIKMRKAHIERVNKGKCKASLTAPFTNILHLIDRMGNSCINLADVAESGTSMKYFMLEEK
;
A
#
# COMPACT_ATOMS: atom_id res chain seq x y z
N MET A 1 44.06 0.52 -16.81
CA MET A 1 43.28 0.09 -15.63
C MET A 1 43.50 -1.41 -15.47
N ASN A 2 43.64 -1.93 -14.25
CA ASN A 2 43.86 -3.36 -14.04
C ASN A 2 42.61 -4.12 -14.55
N GLU A 3 42.79 -5.20 -15.30
CA GLU A 3 41.73 -6.01 -15.91
C GLU A 3 40.65 -6.43 -14.85
N LYS A 4 41.08 -6.83 -13.66
CA LYS A 4 40.20 -7.17 -12.54
C LYS A 4 39.32 -5.99 -12.09
N ILE A 5 39.86 -4.78 -12.07
CA ILE A 5 39.14 -3.57 -11.72
C ILE A 5 38.10 -3.23 -12.80
N GLN A 6 38.49 -3.42 -14.08
CA GLN A 6 37.59 -3.19 -15.21
C GLN A 6 36.40 -4.14 -15.21
N ILE A 7 36.62 -5.41 -14.86
CA ILE A 7 35.52 -6.41 -14.68
C ILE A 7 34.60 -5.99 -13.57
N ILE A 8 35.13 -5.61 -12.39
CA ILE A 8 34.28 -5.19 -11.25
C ILE A 8 33.44 -3.96 -11.61
N PHE A 9 34.06 -2.94 -12.22
CA PHE A 9 33.33 -1.73 -12.61
C PHE A 9 32.28 -1.99 -13.70
N GLY A 10 32.58 -2.88 -14.64
CA GLY A 10 31.66 -3.28 -15.69
C GLY A 10 30.45 -4.07 -15.13
N LEU A 11 30.70 -4.99 -14.19
CA LEU A 11 29.62 -5.71 -13.49
C LEU A 11 28.74 -4.76 -12.67
N LEU A 12 29.34 -3.89 -11.87
CA LEU A 12 28.60 -2.92 -11.06
C LEU A 12 27.84 -1.91 -11.94
N GLY A 13 28.47 -1.44 -13.03
CA GLY A 13 27.84 -0.54 -14.00
C GLY A 13 26.69 -1.20 -14.74
N GLY A 14 26.88 -2.42 -15.24
CA GLY A 14 25.82 -3.20 -15.89
C GLY A 14 24.66 -3.51 -14.94
N LEU A 15 24.96 -3.89 -13.70
CA LEU A 15 23.95 -4.12 -12.66
C LEU A 15 23.18 -2.83 -12.33
N ALA A 16 23.86 -1.69 -12.23
CA ALA A 16 23.21 -0.40 -11.98
C ALA A 16 22.25 -0.02 -13.12
N VAL A 17 22.66 -0.17 -14.38
CA VAL A 17 21.80 0.08 -15.55
C VAL A 17 20.60 -0.88 -15.56
N PHE A 18 20.82 -2.16 -15.25
CA PHE A 18 19.75 -3.16 -15.14
C PHE A 18 18.72 -2.78 -14.06
N ILE A 19 19.18 -2.49 -12.84
CA ILE A 19 18.30 -2.12 -11.73
C ILE A 19 17.55 -0.82 -12.02
N TYR A 20 18.22 0.18 -12.60
CA TYR A 20 17.59 1.43 -13.00
C TYR A 20 16.51 1.21 -14.06
N GLY A 21 16.83 0.43 -15.11
CA GLY A 21 15.85 0.06 -16.14
C GLY A 21 14.65 -0.69 -15.56
N MET A 22 14.88 -1.62 -14.65
CA MET A 22 13.82 -2.37 -13.97
C MET A 22 12.91 -1.47 -13.12
N ASN A 23 13.48 -0.58 -12.31
CA ASN A 23 12.71 0.34 -11.48
C ASN A 23 11.90 1.32 -12.33
N MET A 24 12.51 1.92 -13.35
CA MET A 24 11.84 2.81 -14.29
C MET A 24 10.70 2.09 -15.03
N MET A 25 10.90 0.84 -15.46
CA MET A 25 9.85 0.04 -16.08
C MET A 25 8.69 -0.20 -15.10
N SER A 26 8.99 -0.54 -13.85
CA SER A 26 8.00 -0.74 -12.78
C SER A 26 7.15 0.52 -12.55
N GLU A 27 7.79 1.68 -12.35
CA GLU A 27 7.10 2.95 -12.14
C GLU A 27 6.19 3.33 -13.32
N CYS A 28 6.69 3.16 -14.54
CA CYS A 28 5.92 3.47 -15.75
C CYS A 28 4.76 2.51 -15.97
N LEU A 29 4.92 1.22 -15.66
CA LEU A 29 3.83 0.23 -15.69
C LEU A 29 2.77 0.54 -14.63
N GLN A 30 3.16 0.96 -13.42
CA GLN A 30 2.22 1.39 -12.38
C GLN A 30 1.42 2.61 -12.82
N LYS A 31 2.07 3.63 -13.40
CA LYS A 31 1.41 4.81 -13.94
C LYS A 31 0.45 4.45 -15.09
N ALA A 32 0.87 3.56 -15.97
CA ALA A 32 0.04 3.10 -17.09
C ALA A 32 -1.15 2.22 -16.64
N ALA A 33 -0.96 1.42 -15.58
CA ALA A 33 -2.00 0.58 -15.02
C ALA A 33 -3.11 1.39 -14.30
N GLY A 34 -2.75 2.53 -13.69
CA GLY A 34 -3.70 3.48 -13.11
C GLY A 34 -4.84 2.83 -12.30
N ASP A 35 -6.09 3.08 -12.71
CA ASP A 35 -7.28 2.55 -12.01
C ASP A 35 -7.45 1.04 -12.07
N LYS A 36 -6.82 0.35 -13.03
CA LYS A 36 -6.86 -1.13 -13.10
C LYS A 36 -6.21 -1.76 -11.88
N MET A 37 -5.24 -1.10 -11.26
CA MET A 37 -4.64 -1.55 -9.99
C MET A 37 -5.69 -1.68 -8.90
N LYS A 38 -6.63 -0.73 -8.79
CA LYS A 38 -7.76 -0.81 -7.83
C LYS A 38 -8.62 -2.04 -8.07
N SER A 39 -8.93 -2.36 -9.34
CA SER A 39 -9.71 -3.55 -9.69
C SER A 39 -8.98 -4.85 -9.31
N ILE A 40 -7.66 -4.88 -9.48
CA ILE A 40 -6.83 -6.02 -9.04
C ILE A 40 -6.86 -6.12 -7.51
N LEU A 41 -6.69 -5.00 -6.80
CA LEU A 41 -6.77 -4.96 -5.34
C LEU A 41 -8.14 -5.39 -4.82
N ALA A 42 -9.23 -5.05 -5.52
CA ALA A 42 -10.58 -5.50 -5.15
C ALA A 42 -10.78 -7.04 -5.23
N LEU A 43 -9.94 -7.76 -5.98
CA LEU A 43 -9.94 -9.24 -5.99
C LEU A 43 -9.35 -9.85 -4.71
N LEU A 44 -8.58 -9.07 -3.94
CA LEU A 44 -7.83 -9.54 -2.77
C LEU A 44 -8.73 -10.07 -1.64
N THR A 45 -9.99 -9.66 -1.61
CA THR A 45 -10.90 -9.87 -0.46
C THR A 45 -11.84 -11.07 -0.61
N LYS A 46 -11.92 -11.73 -1.78
CA LYS A 46 -12.98 -12.72 -2.05
C LYS A 46 -12.68 -14.14 -1.57
N ASN A 47 -11.52 -14.70 -1.92
CA ASN A 47 -11.10 -16.02 -1.45
C ASN A 47 -9.58 -16.24 -1.69
N PRO A 48 -8.94 -17.28 -1.08
CA PRO A 48 -7.50 -17.51 -1.23
C PRO A 48 -7.04 -17.72 -2.68
N ILE A 49 -7.83 -18.35 -3.56
CA ILE A 49 -7.44 -18.58 -4.95
C ILE A 49 -7.39 -17.25 -5.71
N LEU A 50 -8.39 -16.38 -5.51
CA LEU A 50 -8.40 -15.05 -6.08
C LEU A 50 -7.28 -14.19 -5.48
N GLY A 51 -6.94 -14.38 -4.20
CA GLY A 51 -5.78 -13.76 -3.55
C GLY A 51 -4.47 -14.13 -4.26
N VAL A 52 -4.26 -15.40 -4.60
CA VAL A 52 -3.09 -15.83 -5.37
C VAL A 52 -3.06 -15.16 -6.75
N LEU A 53 -4.17 -15.15 -7.46
CA LEU A 53 -4.25 -14.52 -8.78
C LEU A 53 -3.96 -13.01 -8.70
N ALA A 54 -4.57 -12.34 -7.73
CA ALA A 54 -4.36 -10.92 -7.50
C ALA A 54 -2.89 -10.62 -7.11
N GLY A 55 -2.29 -11.42 -6.23
CA GLY A 55 -0.87 -11.30 -5.88
C GLY A 55 0.06 -11.49 -7.07
N ALA A 56 -0.23 -12.48 -7.93
CA ALA A 56 0.53 -12.72 -9.14
C ALA A 56 0.40 -11.55 -10.15
N LEU A 57 -0.82 -11.07 -10.40
CA LEU A 57 -1.06 -9.93 -11.29
C LEU A 57 -0.46 -8.64 -10.76
N THR A 58 -0.65 -8.35 -9.46
CA THR A 58 -0.05 -7.18 -8.80
C THR A 58 1.46 -7.21 -8.97
N THR A 59 2.12 -8.33 -8.66
CA THR A 59 3.57 -8.45 -8.79
C THR A 59 4.03 -8.36 -10.23
N ALA A 60 3.30 -8.95 -11.18
CA ALA A 60 3.62 -8.82 -12.60
C ALA A 60 3.55 -7.37 -13.09
N VAL A 61 2.61 -6.56 -12.59
CA VAL A 61 2.50 -5.12 -12.90
C VAL A 61 3.54 -4.31 -12.15
N LEU A 62 3.70 -4.53 -10.85
CA LEU A 62 4.67 -3.82 -10.01
C LEU A 62 6.12 -4.24 -10.31
N GLN A 63 6.33 -5.39 -10.95
CA GLN A 63 7.65 -6.02 -11.17
C GLN A 63 8.45 -6.18 -9.86
N SER A 64 7.77 -6.22 -8.72
CA SER A 64 8.37 -6.29 -7.38
C SER A 64 7.49 -7.09 -6.43
N SER A 65 7.93 -8.31 -6.10
CA SER A 65 7.28 -9.11 -5.06
C SER A 65 7.45 -8.53 -3.66
N SER A 66 8.56 -7.85 -3.41
CA SER A 66 8.78 -7.15 -2.13
C SER A 66 7.73 -6.06 -1.93
N ALA A 67 7.45 -5.23 -2.94
CA ALA A 67 6.41 -4.20 -2.88
C ALA A 67 5.02 -4.81 -2.66
N THR A 68 4.67 -5.88 -3.37
CA THR A 68 3.39 -6.61 -3.18
C THR A 68 3.29 -7.20 -1.78
N THR A 69 4.38 -7.77 -1.26
CA THR A 69 4.42 -8.37 0.09
C THR A 69 4.29 -7.31 1.18
N VAL A 70 5.01 -6.18 1.06
CA VAL A 70 4.92 -5.05 2.00
C VAL A 70 3.50 -4.49 2.00
N MET A 71 2.87 -4.36 0.84
CA MET A 71 1.47 -3.95 0.72
C MET A 71 0.51 -4.93 1.42
N ALA A 72 0.69 -6.23 1.25
CA ALA A 72 -0.14 -7.25 1.93
C ALA A 72 0.06 -7.20 3.46
N ILE A 73 1.29 -6.98 3.93
CA ILE A 73 1.64 -6.78 5.34
C ILE A 73 0.94 -5.54 5.91
N GLY A 74 0.99 -4.40 5.20
CA GLY A 74 0.33 -3.17 5.61
C GLY A 74 -1.20 -3.33 5.64
N PHE A 75 -1.79 -3.97 4.64
CA PHE A 75 -3.24 -4.21 4.60
C PHE A 75 -3.72 -5.13 5.71
N VAL A 76 -3.00 -6.20 6.03
CA VAL A 76 -3.36 -7.08 7.16
C VAL A 76 -3.14 -6.36 8.49
N SER A 77 -2.12 -5.53 8.60
CA SER A 77 -1.87 -4.71 9.80
C SER A 77 -3.01 -3.70 10.02
N ALA A 78 -3.49 -3.08 8.95
CA ALA A 78 -4.62 -2.17 8.96
C ALA A 78 -6.00 -2.86 9.05
N GLY A 79 -6.04 -4.20 9.14
CA GLY A 79 -7.30 -4.94 9.18
C GLY A 79 -8.15 -4.81 7.90
N LEU A 80 -7.53 -4.43 6.76
CA LEU A 80 -8.18 -4.40 5.45
C LEU A 80 -8.31 -5.79 4.84
N MET A 81 -7.53 -6.73 5.33
CA MET A 81 -7.62 -8.16 4.97
C MET A 81 -7.27 -9.05 6.15
N ASN A 82 -7.75 -10.28 6.11
CA ASN A 82 -7.42 -11.27 7.11
C ASN A 82 -6.11 -12.01 6.77
N LEU A 83 -5.55 -12.69 7.76
CA LEU A 83 -4.29 -13.43 7.63
C LEU A 83 -4.28 -14.45 6.47
N PRO A 84 -5.30 -15.31 6.25
CA PRO A 84 -5.34 -16.20 5.09
C PRO A 84 -5.29 -15.48 3.73
N GLN A 85 -5.96 -14.33 3.62
CA GLN A 85 -5.94 -13.51 2.40
C GLN A 85 -4.52 -12.96 2.13
N ALA A 86 -3.88 -12.36 3.13
CA ALA A 86 -2.53 -11.84 3.00
C ALA A 86 -1.52 -12.94 2.63
N ILE A 87 -1.60 -14.13 3.25
CA ILE A 87 -0.77 -15.28 2.92
C ILE A 87 -0.97 -15.71 1.46
N SER A 88 -2.22 -15.75 0.98
CA SER A 88 -2.50 -16.15 -0.41
C SER A 88 -1.94 -15.16 -1.44
N ILE A 89 -1.95 -13.86 -1.12
CA ILE A 89 -1.32 -12.82 -1.95
C ILE A 89 0.19 -13.05 -2.06
N ILE A 90 0.86 -13.39 -0.96
CA ILE A 90 2.29 -13.69 -0.96
C ILE A 90 2.60 -14.91 -1.84
N PHE A 91 1.79 -15.95 -1.78
CA PHE A 91 1.95 -17.09 -2.68
C PHE A 91 1.85 -16.67 -4.15
N GLY A 92 0.88 -15.82 -4.48
CA GLY A 92 0.76 -15.23 -5.81
C GLY A 92 1.94 -14.33 -6.18
N ALA A 93 2.43 -13.53 -5.26
CA ALA A 93 3.57 -12.65 -5.49
C ALA A 93 4.83 -13.43 -5.88
N ASN A 94 5.08 -14.59 -5.27
CA ASN A 94 6.18 -15.47 -5.67
C ASN A 94 6.03 -15.98 -7.11
N ILE A 95 4.81 -16.32 -7.57
CA ILE A 95 4.56 -16.66 -8.98
C ILE A 95 4.81 -15.43 -9.86
N GLY A 96 4.30 -14.25 -9.48
CA GLY A 96 4.44 -13.01 -10.25
C GLY A 96 5.90 -12.61 -10.51
N THR A 97 6.78 -12.85 -9.54
CA THR A 97 8.23 -12.60 -9.68
C THR A 97 8.85 -13.41 -10.82
N THR A 98 8.32 -14.59 -11.11
CA THR A 98 8.86 -15.43 -12.18
C THR A 98 8.70 -14.81 -13.58
N MET A 99 7.76 -13.88 -13.75
CA MET A 99 7.56 -13.14 -15.01
C MET A 99 8.81 -12.35 -15.40
N THR A 100 9.48 -11.73 -14.42
CA THR A 100 10.76 -11.02 -14.66
C THR A 100 11.82 -11.98 -15.19
N ALA A 101 11.98 -13.16 -14.57
CA ALA A 101 12.92 -14.18 -15.04
C ALA A 101 12.59 -14.65 -16.48
N GLN A 102 11.30 -14.79 -16.81
CA GLN A 102 10.84 -15.14 -18.16
C GLN A 102 11.14 -14.04 -19.17
N ILE A 103 10.98 -12.78 -18.79
CA ILE A 103 11.33 -11.63 -19.64
C ILE A 103 12.83 -11.60 -19.92
N ILE A 104 13.67 -11.74 -18.89
CA ILE A 104 15.14 -11.75 -19.01
C ILE A 104 15.62 -12.88 -19.95
N ALA A 105 14.91 -14.00 -19.95
CA ALA A 105 15.27 -15.15 -20.78
C ALA A 105 14.97 -14.97 -22.29
N PHE A 106 14.41 -13.82 -22.72
CA PHE A 106 14.30 -13.52 -24.15
C PHE A 106 15.65 -13.09 -24.72
N LYS A 107 15.99 -13.63 -25.89
CA LYS A 107 17.18 -13.20 -26.66
C LYS A 107 16.79 -12.05 -27.58
N ILE A 108 17.06 -10.82 -27.15
CA ILE A 108 16.77 -9.60 -27.92
C ILE A 108 17.99 -8.72 -28.13
N SER A 109 19.20 -9.28 -27.90
CA SER A 109 20.46 -8.54 -27.96
C SER A 109 20.60 -7.71 -29.24
N ASP A 110 20.23 -8.26 -30.39
CA ASP A 110 20.32 -7.56 -31.67
C ASP A 110 19.39 -6.35 -31.81
N TYR A 111 18.35 -6.25 -30.99
CA TYR A 111 17.32 -5.21 -31.06
C TYR A 111 17.37 -4.19 -29.91
N ILE A 112 18.30 -4.33 -28.96
CA ILE A 112 18.35 -3.50 -27.74
C ILE A 112 18.36 -2.01 -28.08
N TYR A 113 19.26 -1.59 -28.96
CA TYR A 113 19.41 -0.18 -29.35
C TYR A 113 18.19 0.35 -30.11
N VAL A 114 17.52 -0.48 -30.90
CA VAL A 114 16.27 -0.13 -31.61
C VAL A 114 15.14 0.09 -30.60
N ILE A 115 15.02 -0.80 -29.61
CA ILE A 115 14.03 -0.72 -28.54
C ILE A 115 14.24 0.55 -27.72
N ILE A 116 15.49 0.86 -27.33
CA ILE A 116 15.86 2.08 -26.62
C ILE A 116 15.44 3.31 -27.43
N PHE A 117 15.79 3.34 -28.72
CA PHE A 117 15.48 4.49 -29.59
C PHE A 117 13.99 4.69 -29.78
N ILE A 118 13.24 3.63 -30.05
CA ILE A 118 11.77 3.70 -30.20
C ILE A 118 11.10 4.19 -28.91
N GLY A 119 11.51 3.62 -27.77
CA GLY A 119 10.99 4.02 -26.46
C GLY A 119 11.28 5.49 -26.15
N PHE A 120 12.50 5.93 -26.41
CA PHE A 120 12.91 7.34 -26.30
C PHE A 120 12.05 8.24 -27.19
N LEU A 121 11.90 7.90 -28.48
CA LEU A 121 11.17 8.71 -29.45
C LEU A 121 9.70 8.87 -29.03
N ILE A 122 9.03 7.77 -28.65
CA ILE A 122 7.65 7.81 -28.17
C ILE A 122 7.52 8.69 -26.93
N SER A 123 8.41 8.54 -25.95
CA SER A 123 8.36 9.29 -24.69
C SER A 123 8.68 10.79 -24.88
N PHE A 124 9.52 11.13 -25.88
CA PHE A 124 9.96 12.49 -26.12
C PHE A 124 8.95 13.29 -26.96
N VAL A 125 8.33 12.66 -27.97
CA VAL A 125 7.45 13.37 -28.93
C VAL A 125 6.03 13.52 -28.40
N THR A 126 5.56 12.61 -27.54
CA THR A 126 4.16 12.60 -27.11
C THR A 126 3.88 13.58 -25.97
N LYS A 127 2.69 14.22 -26.03
CA LYS A 127 2.15 15.06 -24.94
C LYS A 127 1.21 14.30 -24.00
N SER A 128 0.78 13.09 -24.36
CA SER A 128 -0.12 12.28 -23.54
C SER A 128 0.68 11.53 -22.48
N GLU A 129 0.43 11.79 -21.20
CA GLU A 129 1.13 11.15 -20.07
C GLU A 129 1.05 9.61 -20.13
N LYS A 130 -0.10 9.06 -20.54
CA LYS A 130 -0.25 7.61 -20.70
C LYS A 130 0.64 7.04 -21.81
N VAL A 131 0.70 7.69 -22.96
CA VAL A 131 1.55 7.25 -24.09
C VAL A 131 3.02 7.48 -23.76
N LYS A 132 3.36 8.56 -23.07
CA LYS A 132 4.70 8.83 -22.55
C LYS A 132 5.16 7.73 -21.60
N SER A 133 4.31 7.32 -20.65
CA SER A 133 4.62 6.20 -19.74
C SER A 133 4.84 4.88 -20.48
N ILE A 134 4.09 4.60 -21.56
CA ILE A 134 4.31 3.44 -22.43
C ILE A 134 5.67 3.55 -23.13
N GLY A 135 6.00 4.71 -23.69
CA GLY A 135 7.30 4.96 -24.32
C GLY A 135 8.46 4.78 -23.34
N GLN A 136 8.32 5.30 -22.12
CA GLN A 136 9.29 5.12 -21.04
C GLN A 136 9.42 3.65 -20.61
N THR A 137 8.33 2.88 -20.59
CA THR A 137 8.36 1.44 -20.32
C THR A 137 9.20 0.70 -21.38
N ILE A 138 9.01 1.02 -22.67
CA ILE A 138 9.79 0.44 -23.78
C ILE A 138 11.26 0.84 -23.67
N PHE A 139 11.56 2.09 -23.37
CA PHE A 139 12.91 2.58 -23.14
C PHE A 139 13.59 1.86 -21.98
N ALA A 140 12.92 1.76 -20.85
CA ALA A 140 13.39 1.08 -19.65
C ALA A 140 13.63 -0.42 -19.88
N PHE A 141 12.77 -1.07 -20.66
CA PHE A 141 12.95 -2.44 -21.11
C PHE A 141 14.26 -2.61 -21.92
N GLY A 142 14.55 -1.68 -22.82
CA GLY A 142 15.83 -1.67 -23.54
C GLY A 142 17.03 -1.47 -22.62
N LEU A 143 16.96 -0.56 -21.64
CA LEU A 143 18.02 -0.36 -20.64
C LEU A 143 18.28 -1.61 -19.80
N LEU A 144 17.22 -2.33 -19.41
CA LEU A 144 17.32 -3.58 -18.67
C LEU A 144 18.20 -4.59 -19.44
N PHE A 145 17.95 -4.78 -20.73
CA PHE A 145 18.74 -5.69 -21.55
C PHE A 145 20.15 -5.16 -21.83
N LEU A 146 20.35 -3.87 -21.99
CA LEU A 146 21.66 -3.25 -22.10
C LEU A 146 22.53 -3.54 -20.86
N GLY A 147 21.91 -3.45 -19.65
CA GLY A 147 22.58 -3.82 -18.42
C GLY A 147 23.01 -5.29 -18.37
N ILE A 148 22.12 -6.20 -18.82
CA ILE A 148 22.41 -7.64 -18.93
C ILE A 148 23.56 -7.89 -19.91
N GLU A 149 23.54 -7.29 -21.10
CA GLU A 149 24.58 -7.44 -22.12
C GLU A 149 25.93 -6.93 -21.60
N THR A 150 25.94 -5.75 -20.97
CA THR A 150 27.16 -5.18 -20.36
C THR A 150 27.74 -6.11 -19.29
N MET A 151 26.91 -6.71 -18.42
CA MET A 151 27.38 -7.69 -17.44
C MET A 151 27.97 -8.93 -18.13
N GLY A 152 27.32 -9.43 -19.18
CA GLY A 152 27.74 -10.60 -19.92
C GLY A 152 29.11 -10.42 -20.54
N ASP A 153 29.36 -9.30 -21.19
CA ASP A 153 30.60 -9.02 -21.86
C ASP A 153 31.79 -8.96 -20.92
N VAL A 154 31.63 -8.34 -19.74
CA VAL A 154 32.71 -8.26 -18.75
C VAL A 154 32.92 -9.56 -17.97
N MET A 155 31.97 -10.50 -18.00
CA MET A 155 32.09 -11.81 -17.35
C MET A 155 32.84 -12.84 -18.21
N LYS A 156 32.92 -12.68 -19.53
CA LYS A 156 33.61 -13.61 -20.44
C LYS A 156 35.06 -13.93 -20.01
N PRO A 157 35.90 -12.96 -19.63
CA PRO A 157 37.24 -13.24 -19.14
C PRO A 157 37.29 -14.03 -17.83
N LEU A 158 36.32 -13.79 -16.94
CA LEU A 158 36.18 -14.50 -15.65
C LEU A 158 35.86 -15.98 -15.85
N ALA A 159 34.99 -16.31 -16.81
CA ALA A 159 34.62 -17.69 -17.11
C ALA A 159 35.83 -18.56 -17.54
N SER A 160 36.89 -17.96 -18.09
CA SER A 160 38.13 -18.65 -18.44
C SER A 160 39.17 -18.70 -17.31
N SER A 161 38.91 -18.09 -16.15
CA SER A 161 39.84 -18.09 -15.01
C SER A 161 39.79 -19.43 -14.24
N PRO A 162 40.93 -20.16 -14.06
CA PRO A 162 40.95 -21.46 -13.36
C PRO A 162 40.46 -21.36 -11.91
N VAL A 163 40.78 -20.26 -11.22
CA VAL A 163 40.35 -20.03 -9.82
C VAL A 163 38.85 -19.87 -9.75
N PHE A 164 38.28 -19.20 -10.73
CA PHE A 164 36.86 -18.93 -10.79
C PHE A 164 36.06 -20.18 -11.16
N THR A 165 36.53 -20.97 -12.15
CA THR A 165 35.91 -22.23 -12.55
C THR A 165 35.96 -23.29 -11.42
N ASP A 166 37.05 -23.35 -10.62
CA ASP A 166 37.11 -24.22 -9.45
C ASP A 166 36.09 -23.82 -8.38
N LEU A 167 35.96 -22.51 -8.08
CA LEU A 167 34.98 -22.00 -7.13
C LEU A 167 33.54 -22.34 -7.56
N ILE A 168 33.23 -22.12 -8.84
CA ILE A 168 31.93 -22.41 -9.42
C ILE A 168 31.66 -23.91 -9.46
N GLY A 169 32.65 -24.73 -9.76
CA GLY A 169 32.55 -26.18 -9.70
C GLY A 169 32.16 -26.65 -8.29
N ARG A 170 32.75 -26.07 -7.25
CA ARG A 170 32.37 -26.37 -5.85
C ARG A 170 30.91 -25.97 -5.57
N VAL A 171 30.46 -24.78 -5.99
CA VAL A 171 29.08 -24.33 -5.83
C VAL A 171 28.10 -25.24 -6.57
N ALA A 172 28.45 -25.66 -7.80
CA ALA A 172 27.62 -26.55 -8.62
C ALA A 172 27.47 -27.96 -8.04
N HIS A 173 28.52 -28.46 -7.35
CA HIS A 173 28.53 -29.81 -6.77
C HIS A 173 27.98 -29.88 -5.34
N ILE A 174 27.87 -28.78 -4.62
CA ILE A 174 27.39 -28.72 -3.24
C ILE A 174 26.11 -27.89 -3.17
N PRO A 175 24.91 -28.51 -3.28
CA PRO A 175 23.65 -27.77 -3.33
C PRO A 175 23.43 -26.78 -2.19
N VAL A 176 23.84 -27.14 -0.96
CA VAL A 176 23.73 -26.27 0.22
C VAL A 176 24.56 -25.00 0.06
N LEU A 177 25.74 -25.09 -0.56
CA LEU A 177 26.57 -23.92 -0.84
C LEU A 177 25.90 -23.01 -1.90
N GLY A 178 25.28 -23.61 -2.92
CA GLY A 178 24.50 -22.86 -3.92
C GLY A 178 23.34 -22.10 -3.26
N VAL A 179 22.58 -22.74 -2.36
CA VAL A 179 21.53 -22.07 -1.59
C VAL A 179 22.09 -20.93 -0.75
N ALA A 180 23.20 -21.13 -0.05
CA ALA A 180 23.82 -20.08 0.75
C ALA A 180 24.25 -18.86 -0.12
N VAL A 181 24.86 -19.12 -1.27
CA VAL A 181 25.27 -18.07 -2.24
C VAL A 181 24.05 -17.27 -2.72
N GLY A 182 23.01 -17.95 -3.18
CA GLY A 182 21.78 -17.28 -3.65
C GLY A 182 21.11 -16.47 -2.53
N THR A 183 21.02 -17.03 -1.31
CA THR A 183 20.45 -16.33 -0.15
C THR A 183 21.24 -15.06 0.18
N VAL A 184 22.58 -15.15 0.28
CA VAL A 184 23.43 -13.99 0.62
C VAL A 184 23.39 -12.93 -0.50
N MET A 185 23.43 -13.34 -1.78
CA MET A 185 23.30 -12.39 -2.89
C MET A 185 22.01 -11.57 -2.77
N THR A 186 20.88 -12.23 -2.56
CA THR A 186 19.59 -11.56 -2.50
C THR A 186 19.41 -10.73 -1.22
N LEU A 187 19.97 -11.18 -0.10
CA LEU A 187 20.02 -10.38 1.13
C LEU A 187 20.78 -9.07 0.94
N VAL A 188 21.90 -9.10 0.22
CA VAL A 188 22.74 -7.92 -0.03
C VAL A 188 22.11 -7.00 -1.08
N VAL A 189 21.68 -7.57 -2.20
CA VAL A 189 21.12 -6.80 -3.33
C VAL A 189 19.67 -6.36 -3.04
N GLN A 190 18.96 -7.06 -2.15
CA GLN A 190 17.54 -6.86 -1.81
C GLN A 190 16.59 -6.90 -3.04
N SER A 191 17.01 -7.57 -4.11
CA SER A 191 16.28 -7.73 -5.36
C SER A 191 16.48 -9.12 -5.95
N SER A 192 15.46 -9.96 -5.84
CA SER A 192 15.46 -11.30 -6.46
C SER A 192 15.56 -11.22 -7.99
N SER A 193 14.92 -10.23 -8.60
CA SER A 193 15.00 -10.03 -10.06
C SER A 193 16.45 -9.74 -10.51
N ALA A 194 17.19 -8.95 -9.73
CA ALA A 194 18.61 -8.67 -10.02
C ALA A 194 19.48 -9.92 -9.80
N THR A 195 19.25 -10.67 -8.72
CA THR A 195 19.97 -11.94 -8.46
C THR A 195 19.71 -12.95 -9.56
N ILE A 196 18.47 -13.12 -10.01
CA ILE A 196 18.11 -14.03 -11.11
C ILE A 196 18.75 -13.57 -12.43
N ALA A 197 18.77 -12.27 -12.72
CA ALA A 197 19.42 -11.73 -13.92
C ALA A 197 20.92 -12.05 -13.95
N VAL A 198 21.61 -11.84 -12.83
CA VAL A 198 23.02 -12.20 -12.68
C VAL A 198 23.20 -13.71 -12.82
N LEU A 199 22.35 -14.52 -12.20
CA LEU A 199 22.41 -15.99 -12.31
C LEU A 199 22.20 -16.47 -13.75
N GLN A 200 21.19 -15.96 -14.45
CA GLN A 200 20.90 -16.31 -15.85
C GLN A 200 22.04 -15.90 -16.78
N ASN A 201 22.56 -14.68 -16.61
CA ASN A 201 23.68 -14.18 -17.39
C ASN A 201 24.94 -15.03 -17.14
N PHE A 202 25.22 -15.32 -15.87
CA PHE A 202 26.36 -16.12 -15.48
C PHE A 202 26.28 -17.56 -16.00
N ALA A 203 25.14 -18.22 -15.83
CA ALA A 203 24.92 -19.56 -16.35
C ALA A 203 25.00 -19.65 -17.89
N SER A 204 24.76 -18.54 -18.60
CA SER A 204 24.88 -18.47 -20.07
C SER A 204 26.34 -18.30 -20.55
N GLN A 205 27.32 -18.16 -19.63
CA GLN A 205 28.72 -18.15 -20.03
C GLN A 205 29.22 -19.56 -20.35
N PRO A 206 30.09 -19.70 -21.38
CA PRO A 206 30.68 -20.99 -21.75
C PRO A 206 31.60 -21.51 -20.64
N GLY A 207 31.53 -22.79 -20.40
CA GLY A 207 32.48 -23.51 -19.57
C GLY A 207 33.85 -23.72 -20.29
N PRO A 208 34.77 -24.47 -19.68
CA PRO A 208 36.09 -24.70 -20.23
C PRO A 208 36.09 -25.39 -21.61
N ASP A 209 35.02 -26.10 -21.94
CA ASP A 209 34.86 -26.77 -23.25
C ASP A 209 34.29 -25.85 -24.35
N GLY A 210 33.90 -24.60 -23.99
CA GLY A 210 33.35 -23.61 -24.91
C GLY A 210 31.92 -23.91 -25.40
N VAL A 211 31.29 -25.02 -24.96
CA VAL A 211 30.01 -25.51 -25.47
C VAL A 211 28.95 -25.67 -24.37
N THR A 212 29.36 -26.16 -23.21
CA THR A 212 28.44 -26.32 -22.06
C THR A 212 28.41 -25.08 -21.18
N SER A 213 27.35 -24.93 -20.42
CA SER A 213 27.25 -23.86 -19.42
C SER A 213 28.28 -24.05 -18.31
N ILE A 214 28.92 -22.96 -17.86
CA ILE A 214 29.89 -22.98 -16.77
C ILE A 214 29.28 -23.50 -15.45
N LEU A 215 27.98 -23.34 -15.23
CA LEU A 215 27.28 -23.73 -14.00
C LEU A 215 26.38 -24.95 -14.22
N GLY A 216 25.82 -25.09 -15.41
CA GLY A 216 24.77 -26.07 -15.71
C GLY A 216 23.46 -25.80 -14.95
N LEU A 217 22.35 -26.39 -15.41
CA LEU A 217 21.05 -26.18 -14.76
C LEU A 217 21.00 -26.75 -13.33
N ALA A 218 21.62 -27.90 -13.11
CA ALA A 218 21.68 -28.52 -11.80
C ALA A 218 22.46 -27.68 -10.77
N GLY A 219 23.45 -26.92 -11.21
CA GLY A 219 24.19 -25.96 -10.35
C GLY A 219 23.42 -24.66 -10.13
N ALA A 220 22.64 -24.21 -11.12
CA ALA A 220 21.85 -22.99 -11.03
C ALA A 220 20.62 -23.12 -10.10
N ILE A 221 19.94 -24.27 -10.06
CA ILE A 221 18.74 -24.50 -9.25
C ILE A 221 18.97 -24.22 -7.75
N PRO A 222 20.02 -24.72 -7.08
CA PRO A 222 20.26 -24.39 -5.67
C PRO A 222 20.43 -22.89 -5.39
N ILE A 223 21.08 -22.14 -6.28
CA ILE A 223 21.23 -20.68 -6.15
C ILE A 223 19.88 -20.00 -6.26
N LEU A 224 19.05 -20.42 -7.21
CA LEU A 224 17.66 -19.98 -7.38
C LEU A 224 16.80 -20.26 -6.13
N LEU A 225 16.92 -21.44 -5.50
CA LEU A 225 16.24 -21.75 -4.24
C LEU A 225 16.69 -20.82 -3.12
N GLY A 226 17.99 -20.51 -3.06
CA GLY A 226 18.57 -19.55 -2.11
C GLY A 226 18.07 -18.12 -2.34
N ASP A 227 17.96 -17.67 -3.58
CA ASP A 227 17.39 -16.37 -3.95
C ASP A 227 15.96 -16.21 -3.38
N ASN A 228 15.11 -17.22 -3.53
CA ASN A 228 13.76 -17.20 -2.97
C ASN A 228 13.78 -17.07 -1.44
N ILE A 229 14.69 -17.73 -0.72
CA ILE A 229 14.84 -17.55 0.72
C ILE A 229 15.30 -16.13 1.06
N GLY A 230 16.32 -15.62 0.36
CA GLY A 230 16.86 -14.28 0.57
C GLY A 230 15.82 -13.17 0.41
N THR A 231 14.88 -13.32 -0.50
CA THR A 231 13.79 -12.38 -0.74
C THR A 231 12.91 -12.15 0.48
N THR A 232 12.81 -13.13 1.40
CA THR A 232 11.95 -13.04 2.58
C THR A 232 12.39 -11.98 3.59
N ILE A 233 13.63 -11.52 3.53
CA ILE A 233 14.15 -10.50 4.46
C ILE A 233 13.37 -9.20 4.39
N THR A 234 12.93 -8.80 3.20
CA THR A 234 12.16 -7.57 2.99
C THR A 234 10.81 -7.63 3.71
N ALA A 235 10.16 -8.79 3.70
CA ALA A 235 8.93 -9.04 4.44
C ALA A 235 9.14 -8.98 5.95
N LEU A 236 10.23 -9.59 6.44
CA LEU A 236 10.58 -9.57 7.87
C LEU A 236 10.85 -8.14 8.34
N LEU A 237 11.65 -7.38 7.60
CA LEU A 237 11.95 -5.98 7.92
C LEU A 237 10.68 -5.12 7.92
N ALA A 238 9.82 -5.26 6.92
CA ALA A 238 8.55 -4.53 6.84
C ALA A 238 7.57 -4.88 7.96
N SER A 239 7.69 -6.05 8.58
CA SER A 239 6.81 -6.48 9.67
C SER A 239 7.25 -5.96 11.06
N ILE A 240 8.44 -5.34 11.16
CA ILE A 240 8.95 -4.78 12.43
C ILE A 240 8.05 -3.60 12.84
N GLY A 241 7.60 -3.60 14.09
CA GLY A 241 6.68 -2.58 14.58
C GLY A 241 5.20 -2.79 14.22
N GLN A 242 4.90 -3.65 13.24
CA GLN A 242 3.56 -3.92 12.75
C GLN A 242 2.76 -4.89 13.64
N SER A 243 1.47 -5.07 13.29
CA SER A 243 0.55 -5.99 13.97
C SER A 243 1.06 -7.43 13.99
N LYS A 244 0.45 -8.28 14.84
CA LYS A 244 0.81 -9.70 14.90
C LYS A 244 0.51 -10.44 13.61
N ASP A 245 -0.59 -10.12 12.95
CA ASP A 245 -0.95 -10.74 11.69
C ASP A 245 -0.02 -10.30 10.55
N ALA A 246 0.50 -9.08 10.60
CA ALA A 246 1.58 -8.62 9.73
C ALA A 246 2.86 -9.46 9.90
N LYS A 247 3.30 -9.68 11.14
CA LYS A 247 4.45 -10.54 11.46
C LYS A 247 4.21 -12.00 11.06
N ARG A 248 3.01 -12.54 11.32
CA ARG A 248 2.58 -13.87 10.86
C ARG A 248 2.66 -14.03 9.36
N THR A 249 2.26 -12.98 8.63
CA THR A 249 2.31 -12.92 7.17
C THR A 249 3.76 -12.97 6.66
N ALA A 250 4.67 -12.21 7.27
CA ALA A 250 6.10 -12.26 6.93
C ALA A 250 6.73 -13.63 7.24
N VAL A 251 6.40 -14.25 8.38
CA VAL A 251 6.86 -15.59 8.73
C VAL A 251 6.29 -16.64 7.78
N ALA A 252 5.04 -16.51 7.32
CA ALA A 252 4.46 -17.40 6.31
C ALA A 252 5.26 -17.36 4.99
N HIS A 253 5.74 -16.17 4.58
CA HIS A 253 6.62 -16.03 3.42
C HIS A 253 7.94 -16.80 3.60
N CYS A 254 8.54 -16.71 4.79
CA CYS A 254 9.74 -17.50 5.12
C CYS A 254 9.47 -18.99 5.06
N ILE A 255 8.39 -19.47 5.69
CA ILE A 255 8.03 -20.89 5.72
C ILE A 255 7.79 -21.41 4.31
N PHE A 256 7.10 -20.65 3.45
CA PHE A 256 6.86 -21.01 2.05
C PHE A 256 8.18 -21.28 1.31
N ASN A 257 9.13 -20.35 1.36
CA ASN A 257 10.38 -20.46 0.62
C ASN A 257 11.36 -21.48 1.24
N ILE A 258 11.47 -21.53 2.57
CA ILE A 258 12.33 -22.49 3.27
C ILE A 258 11.83 -23.93 3.08
N SER A 259 10.52 -24.15 3.22
CA SER A 259 9.94 -25.49 3.01
C SER A 259 10.08 -25.95 1.56
N GLY A 260 9.93 -25.02 0.61
CA GLY A 260 10.16 -25.30 -0.80
C GLY A 260 11.62 -25.65 -1.10
N CYS A 261 12.56 -24.87 -0.57
CA CYS A 261 13.98 -25.18 -0.70
C CYS A 261 14.28 -26.57 -0.09
N PHE A 262 13.79 -26.87 1.12
CA PHE A 262 13.97 -28.16 1.77
C PHE A 262 13.39 -29.31 0.95
N LEU A 263 12.25 -29.12 0.33
CA LEU A 263 11.62 -30.14 -0.52
C LEU A 263 12.43 -30.39 -1.79
N PHE A 264 12.85 -29.34 -2.50
CA PHE A 264 13.46 -29.46 -3.82
C PHE A 264 14.97 -29.76 -3.80
N ILE A 265 15.70 -29.43 -2.74
CA ILE A 265 17.13 -29.62 -2.67
C ILE A 265 17.58 -31.08 -2.83
N TRP A 266 16.74 -32.01 -2.40
CA TRP A 266 16.98 -33.45 -2.54
C TRP A 266 16.74 -33.98 -3.95
N PHE A 267 15.98 -33.25 -4.75
CA PHE A 267 15.53 -33.63 -6.08
C PHE A 267 16.09 -32.74 -7.19
N VAL A 268 17.22 -32.02 -6.94
CA VAL A 268 17.80 -31.07 -7.92
C VAL A 268 18.03 -31.71 -9.28
N LYS A 269 18.64 -32.91 -9.37
CA LYS A 269 18.91 -33.57 -10.64
C LYS A 269 17.63 -34.03 -11.38
N PRO A 270 16.69 -34.73 -10.76
CA PRO A 270 15.40 -35.07 -11.37
C PRO A 270 14.62 -33.81 -11.79
N PHE A 271 14.62 -32.77 -10.98
CA PHE A 271 13.97 -31.50 -11.30
C PHE A 271 14.63 -30.81 -12.50
N ALA A 272 15.96 -30.75 -12.55
CA ALA A 272 16.69 -30.22 -13.71
C ALA A 272 16.32 -31.00 -14.99
N ALA A 273 16.29 -32.35 -14.94
CA ALA A 273 15.91 -33.17 -16.09
C ALA A 273 14.45 -32.90 -16.54
N LEU A 274 13.51 -32.73 -15.60
CA LEU A 274 12.14 -32.35 -15.91
C LEU A 274 12.09 -31.00 -16.63
N ILE A 275 12.78 -29.99 -16.10
CA ILE A 275 12.83 -28.65 -16.68
C ILE A 275 13.46 -28.66 -18.07
N GLN A 276 14.56 -29.39 -18.25
CA GLN A 276 15.18 -29.55 -19.58
C GLN A 276 14.20 -30.20 -20.59
N ASN A 277 13.36 -31.12 -20.14
CA ASN A 277 12.40 -31.78 -21.02
C ASN A 277 11.26 -30.88 -21.49
N ILE A 278 10.77 -29.98 -20.62
CA ILE A 278 9.67 -29.04 -20.93
C ILE A 278 10.16 -27.73 -21.56
N SER A 279 11.49 -27.48 -21.57
CA SER A 279 12.09 -26.25 -22.11
C SER A 279 12.45 -26.41 -23.59
N PRO A 280 12.60 -25.29 -24.33
CA PRO A 280 13.10 -25.32 -25.70
C PRO A 280 14.42 -26.05 -25.79
N LYS A 281 14.58 -26.86 -26.85
CA LYS A 281 15.83 -27.59 -27.15
C LYS A 281 16.81 -26.68 -27.89
N GLY A 282 18.10 -26.91 -27.70
CA GLY A 282 19.17 -26.14 -28.34
C GLY A 282 20.49 -26.30 -27.61
N PRO A 283 21.55 -25.58 -28.05
CA PRO A 283 22.81 -25.51 -27.30
C PRO A 283 22.55 -25.10 -25.85
N GLU A 284 23.26 -25.72 -24.90
CA GLU A 284 23.03 -25.50 -23.47
C GLU A 284 23.17 -24.03 -23.09
N ILE A 285 24.22 -23.38 -23.53
CA ILE A 285 24.50 -21.93 -23.30
C ILE A 285 23.33 -21.06 -23.76
N GLU A 286 22.61 -21.49 -24.80
CA GLU A 286 21.48 -20.75 -25.34
C GLU A 286 20.16 -21.02 -24.62
N ALA A 287 19.96 -22.24 -24.17
CA ALA A 287 18.71 -22.68 -23.54
C ALA A 287 18.68 -22.41 -22.03
N ILE A 288 19.83 -22.32 -21.37
CA ILE A 288 19.94 -22.35 -19.91
C ILE A 288 19.21 -21.19 -19.23
N SER A 289 19.25 -19.97 -19.77
CA SER A 289 18.54 -18.83 -19.21
C SER A 289 17.03 -19.09 -19.17
N ARG A 290 16.47 -19.66 -20.25
CA ARG A 290 15.05 -20.06 -20.30
C ARG A 290 14.76 -21.23 -19.36
N GLN A 291 15.69 -22.17 -19.23
CA GLN A 291 15.54 -23.29 -18.29
C GLN A 291 15.52 -22.81 -16.85
N ILE A 292 16.37 -21.86 -16.46
CA ILE A 292 16.37 -21.25 -15.12
C ILE A 292 15.03 -20.54 -14.87
N ALA A 293 14.52 -19.76 -15.84
CA ALA A 293 13.23 -19.10 -15.73
C ALA A 293 12.07 -20.12 -15.56
N ASN A 294 12.10 -21.22 -16.34
CA ASN A 294 11.11 -22.29 -16.22
C ASN A 294 11.23 -23.01 -14.87
N ALA A 295 12.44 -23.27 -14.37
CA ALA A 295 12.66 -23.84 -13.04
C ALA A 295 12.06 -22.94 -11.95
N HIS A 296 12.28 -21.62 -12.04
CA HIS A 296 11.70 -20.65 -11.13
C HIS A 296 10.17 -20.67 -11.16
N THR A 297 9.59 -20.68 -12.35
CA THR A 297 8.13 -20.71 -12.52
C THR A 297 7.52 -21.99 -11.99
N VAL A 298 8.06 -23.17 -12.38
CA VAL A 298 7.54 -24.48 -11.95
C VAL A 298 7.68 -24.65 -10.44
N PHE A 299 8.79 -24.24 -9.85
CA PHE A 299 8.98 -24.26 -8.40
C PHE A 299 7.89 -23.44 -7.68
N ASN A 300 7.72 -22.16 -8.04
CA ASN A 300 6.76 -21.29 -7.36
C ASN A 300 5.30 -21.73 -7.58
N ILE A 301 4.94 -22.19 -8.78
CA ILE A 301 3.59 -22.75 -9.03
C ILE A 301 3.39 -24.00 -8.18
N THR A 302 4.34 -24.92 -8.13
CA THR A 302 4.23 -26.17 -7.36
C THR A 302 4.06 -25.86 -5.87
N MET A 303 4.89 -25.00 -5.32
CA MET A 303 4.80 -24.62 -3.90
C MET A 303 3.50 -23.88 -3.58
N THR A 304 3.03 -23.01 -4.49
CA THR A 304 1.74 -22.34 -4.33
C THR A 304 0.59 -23.34 -4.32
N LEU A 305 0.56 -24.30 -5.24
CA LEU A 305 -0.47 -25.34 -5.25
C LEU A 305 -0.50 -26.16 -3.97
N ILE A 306 0.67 -26.54 -3.45
CA ILE A 306 0.78 -27.28 -2.17
C ILE A 306 0.24 -26.41 -1.03
N TRP A 307 0.71 -25.18 -0.87
CA TRP A 307 0.38 -24.35 0.27
C TRP A 307 -1.00 -23.73 0.22
N VAL A 308 -1.60 -23.50 -0.97
CA VAL A 308 -3.01 -23.07 -1.09
C VAL A 308 -3.94 -24.17 -0.56
N CYS A 309 -3.66 -25.45 -0.88
CA CYS A 309 -4.41 -26.56 -0.30
C CYS A 309 -4.21 -26.67 1.22
N LEU A 310 -3.04 -26.28 1.72
CA LEU A 310 -2.63 -26.34 3.13
C LEU A 310 -2.71 -24.98 3.85
N ILE A 311 -3.44 -24.01 3.33
CA ILE A 311 -3.46 -22.64 3.88
C ILE A 311 -3.89 -22.60 5.35
N LYS A 312 -4.84 -23.45 5.74
CA LYS A 312 -5.27 -23.59 7.14
C LYS A 312 -4.14 -24.10 8.04
N LEU A 313 -3.30 -24.99 7.53
CA LEU A 313 -2.11 -25.47 8.24
C LEU A 313 -1.06 -24.37 8.37
N MET A 314 -0.81 -23.59 7.29
CA MET A 314 0.09 -22.45 7.33
C MET A 314 -0.34 -21.45 8.40
N VAL A 315 -1.60 -21.07 8.41
CA VAL A 315 -2.20 -20.17 9.42
C VAL A 315 -1.98 -20.74 10.83
N LYS A 316 -2.26 -22.03 11.05
CA LYS A 316 -2.04 -22.67 12.36
C LYS A 316 -0.58 -22.61 12.80
N ILE A 317 0.37 -22.87 11.88
CA ILE A 317 1.80 -22.81 12.16
C ILE A 317 2.21 -21.40 12.58
N VAL A 318 1.87 -20.37 11.81
CA VAL A 318 2.28 -19.00 12.10
C VAL A 318 1.61 -18.44 13.35
N MET A 319 0.36 -18.83 13.65
CA MET A 319 -0.31 -18.47 14.90
C MET A 319 0.34 -19.16 16.12
N THR A 320 0.87 -20.36 15.95
CA THR A 320 1.61 -21.07 17.03
C THR A 320 2.97 -20.42 17.25
N LEU A 321 3.67 -20.02 16.19
CA LEU A 321 4.98 -19.34 16.29
C LEU A 321 4.86 -17.91 16.86
N ILE A 322 3.78 -17.22 16.52
CA ILE A 322 3.49 -15.87 17.00
C ILE A 322 2.09 -15.87 17.63
N PRO A 323 1.98 -16.23 18.92
CA PRO A 323 0.69 -16.30 19.60
C PRO A 323 0.07 -14.92 19.84
N ASP A 324 -1.26 -14.90 20.00
CA ASP A 324 -1.97 -13.68 20.40
C ASP A 324 -1.49 -13.24 21.79
N GLY A 325 -1.20 -11.95 21.95
CA GLY A 325 -0.85 -11.38 23.25
C GLY A 325 -2.04 -10.60 23.80
N LYS A 326 -1.88 -10.10 25.03
CA LYS A 326 -2.83 -9.13 25.58
C LYS A 326 -2.85 -7.91 24.64
N LYS A 327 -4.07 -7.47 24.22
CA LYS A 327 -4.22 -6.19 23.53
C LYS A 327 -3.71 -5.09 24.46
N GLY A 328 -2.70 -4.33 24.03
CA GLY A 328 -2.33 -3.09 24.69
C GLY A 328 -3.48 -2.10 24.59
N VAL A 329 -3.55 -1.14 25.50
CA VAL A 329 -4.48 -0.01 25.37
C VAL A 329 -3.92 0.82 24.20
N GLU A 330 -4.65 0.83 23.09
CA GLU A 330 -4.32 1.67 21.93
C GLU A 330 -4.61 3.13 22.30
N ASP A 331 -3.67 4.04 22.04
CA ASP A 331 -3.90 5.48 22.18
C ASP A 331 -4.81 5.95 21.03
N PRO A 332 -6.04 6.46 21.32
CA PRO A 332 -6.96 6.90 20.28
C PRO A 332 -6.42 8.03 19.39
N GLY A 333 -5.45 8.82 19.90
CA GLY A 333 -4.80 9.90 19.18
C GLY A 333 -3.65 9.46 18.27
N SER A 334 -3.28 8.17 18.29
CA SER A 334 -2.25 7.61 17.42
C SER A 334 -2.87 6.94 16.19
N PRO A 335 -2.22 7.02 15.00
CA PRO A 335 -2.71 6.34 13.80
C PRO A 335 -2.58 4.81 13.96
N ILE A 336 -3.60 4.10 13.46
CA ILE A 336 -3.64 2.63 13.48
C ILE A 336 -3.40 2.07 12.07
N TYR A 337 -3.85 2.78 11.04
CA TYR A 337 -3.85 2.31 9.66
C TYR A 337 -2.70 2.86 8.83
N LEU A 338 -2.05 3.97 9.23
CA LEU A 338 -0.96 4.58 8.46
C LEU A 338 0.32 3.76 8.58
N ASP A 339 0.95 3.47 7.45
CA ASP A 339 2.21 2.74 7.35
C ASP A 339 3.13 3.44 6.35
N GLU A 340 4.26 3.96 6.82
CA GLU A 340 5.24 4.67 6.00
C GLU A 340 5.83 3.80 4.89
N ASN A 341 5.93 2.49 5.10
CA ASN A 341 6.44 1.56 4.08
C ASN A 341 5.52 1.47 2.85
N ILE A 342 4.25 1.89 2.98
CA ILE A 342 3.25 1.87 1.91
C ILE A 342 3.26 3.15 1.06
N ILE A 343 3.97 4.20 1.46
CA ILE A 343 4.02 5.48 0.72
C ILE A 343 4.46 5.29 -0.74
N SER A 344 5.36 4.34 -1.00
CA SER A 344 5.78 3.98 -2.35
C SER A 344 4.69 3.32 -3.21
N GLN A 345 3.53 3.01 -2.63
CA GLN A 345 2.37 2.37 -3.24
C GLN A 345 1.13 3.28 -3.13
N PRO A 346 1.01 4.35 -3.93
CA PRO A 346 0.03 5.41 -3.72
C PRO A 346 -1.42 4.93 -3.62
N ALA A 347 -1.80 3.96 -4.46
CA ALA A 347 -3.16 3.42 -4.44
C ALA A 347 -3.51 2.75 -3.11
N ALA A 348 -2.55 2.04 -2.49
CA ALA A 348 -2.70 1.40 -1.20
C ALA A 348 -2.64 2.44 -0.06
N ALA A 349 -1.70 3.37 -0.13
CA ALA A 349 -1.55 4.44 0.86
C ALA A 349 -2.82 5.27 1.01
N LEU A 350 -3.46 5.66 -0.11
CA LEU A 350 -4.71 6.41 -0.11
C LEU A 350 -5.87 5.64 0.54
N GLN A 351 -5.93 4.29 0.41
CA GLN A 351 -6.92 3.47 1.11
C GLN A 351 -6.72 3.50 2.62
N LEU A 352 -5.47 3.40 3.08
CA LEU A 352 -5.15 3.47 4.51
C LEU A 352 -5.49 4.82 5.09
N VAL A 353 -5.18 5.91 4.38
CA VAL A 353 -5.55 7.28 4.78
C VAL A 353 -7.07 7.44 4.87
N ALA A 354 -7.82 6.97 3.87
CA ALA A 354 -9.28 7.05 3.90
C ALA A 354 -9.85 6.34 5.13
N LYS A 355 -9.34 5.15 5.45
CA LYS A 355 -9.77 4.39 6.64
C LYS A 355 -9.45 5.12 7.95
N GLU A 356 -8.27 5.76 8.03
CA GLU A 356 -7.88 6.55 9.19
C GLU A 356 -8.78 7.78 9.37
N ILE A 357 -9.13 8.47 8.27
CA ILE A 357 -10.05 9.61 8.30
C ILE A 357 -11.45 9.16 8.75
N PHE A 358 -11.94 7.99 8.35
CA PHE A 358 -13.22 7.47 8.84
C PHE A 358 -13.18 7.16 10.34
N ARG A 359 -12.09 6.54 10.84
CA ARG A 359 -11.89 6.33 12.28
C ARG A 359 -11.92 7.65 13.06
N MET A 360 -11.24 8.67 12.55
CA MET A 360 -11.27 10.02 13.11
C MET A 360 -12.68 10.62 13.07
N SER A 361 -13.41 10.40 11.98
CA SER A 361 -14.80 10.88 11.84
C SER A 361 -15.74 10.25 12.85
N ASP A 362 -15.55 8.98 13.20
CA ASP A 362 -16.31 8.31 14.25
C ASP A 362 -16.03 8.92 15.63
N GLN A 363 -14.75 9.23 15.93
CA GLN A 363 -14.38 9.93 17.17
C GLN A 363 -15.02 11.32 17.25
N VAL A 364 -15.00 12.07 16.15
CA VAL A 364 -15.67 13.39 16.06
C VAL A 364 -17.18 13.26 16.22
N GLY A 365 -17.79 12.23 15.64
CA GLY A 365 -19.21 11.93 15.82
C GLY A 365 -19.58 11.68 17.28
N ASP A 366 -18.72 11.01 18.04
CA ASP A 366 -18.92 10.77 19.46
C ASP A 366 -18.73 12.03 20.30
N ILE A 367 -17.75 12.90 19.95
CA ILE A 367 -17.60 14.22 20.57
C ILE A 367 -18.87 15.04 20.35
N LEU A 368 -19.36 15.12 19.10
CA LEU A 368 -20.57 15.87 18.75
C LEU A 368 -21.81 15.36 19.52
N LYS A 369 -22.01 14.03 19.60
CA LYS A 369 -23.11 13.44 20.36
C LYS A 369 -23.06 13.81 21.83
N LYS A 370 -21.90 13.66 22.47
CA LYS A 370 -21.70 14.02 23.89
C LYS A 370 -21.95 15.52 24.11
N THR A 371 -21.49 16.38 23.21
CA THR A 371 -21.74 17.83 23.26
C THR A 371 -23.23 18.15 23.14
N ILE A 372 -23.96 17.49 22.24
CA ILE A 372 -25.41 17.65 22.11
C ILE A 372 -26.13 17.22 23.41
N GLU A 373 -25.65 16.18 24.08
CA GLU A 373 -26.18 15.75 25.38
C GLU A 373 -25.93 16.78 26.48
N LEU A 374 -24.74 17.40 26.49
CA LEU A 374 -24.44 18.50 27.44
C LEU A 374 -25.36 19.70 27.26
N VAL A 375 -25.76 20.02 26.03
CA VAL A 375 -26.72 21.10 25.77
C VAL A 375 -28.06 20.85 26.45
N LYS A 376 -28.47 19.59 26.61
CA LYS A 376 -29.72 19.23 27.30
C LYS A 376 -29.65 19.35 28.82
N ASN A 377 -28.44 19.28 29.39
CA ASN A 377 -28.24 19.29 30.83
C ASN A 377 -28.21 20.73 31.36
N GLU A 378 -28.90 20.98 32.47
CA GLU A 378 -28.85 22.29 33.12
C GLU A 378 -27.54 22.56 33.83
N GLU A 379 -26.90 21.52 34.37
CA GLU A 379 -25.65 21.58 35.10
C GLU A 379 -24.57 20.74 34.39
N VAL A 380 -23.47 21.38 33.99
CA VAL A 380 -22.30 20.75 33.42
C VAL A 380 -21.17 20.85 34.43
N LYS A 381 -20.71 19.73 34.97
CA LYS A 381 -19.67 19.70 36.02
C LYS A 381 -18.24 19.74 35.46
N SER A 382 -18.01 19.09 34.36
CA SER A 382 -16.69 19.04 33.68
C SER A 382 -16.89 18.65 32.22
N ILE A 383 -15.91 19.07 31.37
CA ILE A 383 -15.76 18.69 29.96
C ILE A 383 -14.39 18.13 29.67
N ASP A 384 -13.60 17.77 30.70
CA ASP A 384 -12.20 17.35 30.55
C ASP A 384 -12.06 16.16 29.60
N GLY A 385 -12.95 15.16 29.69
CA GLY A 385 -12.95 14.02 28.76
C GLY A 385 -13.30 14.39 27.31
N LEU A 386 -14.06 15.50 27.08
CA LEU A 386 -14.30 16.00 25.72
C LEU A 386 -13.09 16.77 25.18
N LYS A 387 -12.40 17.54 26.03
CA LYS A 387 -11.16 18.21 25.66
C LYS A 387 -10.08 17.21 25.30
N GLU A 388 -9.89 16.18 26.13
CA GLU A 388 -8.94 15.09 25.85
C GLU A 388 -9.25 14.39 24.52
N ASN A 389 -10.52 14.08 24.24
CA ASN A 389 -10.93 13.51 22.95
C ASN A 389 -10.64 14.49 21.79
N GLY A 390 -10.85 15.79 21.97
CA GLY A 390 -10.52 16.83 20.98
C GLY A 390 -9.01 16.87 20.68
N GLU A 391 -8.16 16.85 21.71
CA GLU A 391 -6.71 16.77 21.56
C GLU A 391 -6.25 15.49 20.88
N GLN A 392 -6.93 14.36 21.12
CA GLN A 392 -6.65 13.10 20.41
C GLN A 392 -6.97 13.21 18.92
N VAL A 393 -8.10 13.84 18.56
CA VAL A 393 -8.48 14.10 17.16
C VAL A 393 -7.46 15.01 16.48
N GLU A 394 -7.01 16.08 17.15
CA GLU A 394 -6.00 17.00 16.61
C GLU A 394 -4.66 16.30 16.36
N ARG A 395 -4.17 15.51 17.33
CA ARG A 395 -2.95 14.69 17.15
C ARG A 395 -3.06 13.75 15.98
N LEU A 396 -4.20 13.06 15.86
CA LEU A 396 -4.45 12.14 14.74
C LEU A 396 -4.51 12.88 13.40
N GLY A 397 -5.18 14.04 13.35
CA GLY A 397 -5.25 14.90 12.17
C GLY A 397 -3.86 15.32 11.69
N LYS A 398 -2.97 15.69 12.63
CA LYS A 398 -1.58 16.01 12.31
C LYS A 398 -0.83 14.83 11.70
N CYS A 399 -0.95 13.63 12.27
CA CYS A 399 -0.30 12.43 11.71
C CYS A 399 -0.79 12.13 10.28
N ILE A 400 -2.10 12.25 10.03
CA ILE A 400 -2.68 12.03 8.70
C ILE A 400 -2.17 13.10 7.72
N THR A 401 -2.09 14.35 8.14
CA THR A 401 -1.56 15.46 7.30
C THR A 401 -0.10 15.23 6.92
N GLU A 402 0.74 14.84 7.88
CA GLU A 402 2.16 14.52 7.63
C GLU A 402 2.31 13.35 6.65
N TYR A 403 1.50 12.31 6.79
CA TYR A 403 1.49 11.17 5.89
C TYR A 403 1.05 11.55 4.46
N LEU A 404 -0.02 12.34 4.31
CA LEU A 404 -0.47 12.85 3.00
C LEU A 404 0.58 13.76 2.35
N ALA A 405 1.27 14.59 3.13
CA ALA A 405 2.36 15.43 2.64
C ALA A 405 3.55 14.59 2.14
N ALA A 406 3.93 13.54 2.89
CA ALA A 406 4.98 12.60 2.49
C ALA A 406 4.59 11.85 1.20
N LEU A 407 3.33 11.40 1.11
CA LEU A 407 2.80 10.76 -0.10
C LEU A 407 2.84 11.70 -1.31
N PHE A 408 2.45 12.96 -1.13
CA PHE A 408 2.48 13.97 -2.19
C PHE A 408 3.92 14.25 -2.67
N SER A 409 4.86 14.31 -1.73
CA SER A 409 6.29 14.57 -1.99
C SER A 409 7.02 13.38 -2.63
N SER A 410 6.45 12.17 -2.60
CA SER A 410 7.09 10.96 -3.16
C SER A 410 7.30 10.99 -4.68
N GLY A 411 6.61 11.89 -5.40
CA GLY A 411 6.66 12.01 -6.86
C GLY A 411 6.08 10.82 -7.62
N SER A 412 5.51 9.84 -6.92
CA SER A 412 4.96 8.60 -7.49
C SER A 412 3.48 8.68 -7.86
N LEU A 413 2.81 9.80 -7.53
CA LEU A 413 1.38 10.00 -7.77
C LEU A 413 1.08 10.21 -9.26
N THR A 414 0.02 9.60 -9.75
CA THR A 414 -0.63 10.02 -11.01
C THR A 414 -1.41 11.33 -10.76
N GLU A 415 -1.75 12.07 -11.82
CA GLU A 415 -2.56 13.30 -11.73
C GLU A 415 -3.88 13.06 -10.97
N GLN A 416 -4.54 11.94 -11.24
CA GLN A 416 -5.76 11.55 -10.53
C GLN A 416 -5.51 11.28 -9.05
N GLN A 417 -4.42 10.57 -8.69
CA GLN A 417 -4.07 10.30 -7.30
C GLN A 417 -3.67 11.59 -6.56
N ALA A 418 -3.01 12.52 -7.23
CA ALA A 418 -2.71 13.84 -6.66
C ALA A 418 -3.99 14.63 -6.35
N ALA A 419 -4.98 14.62 -7.27
CA ALA A 419 -6.28 15.22 -7.03
C ALA A 419 -7.02 14.53 -5.87
N GLN A 420 -6.97 13.21 -5.78
CA GLN A 420 -7.54 12.44 -4.67
C GLN A 420 -6.86 12.77 -3.34
N THR A 421 -5.54 12.90 -3.32
CA THR A 421 -4.78 13.31 -2.13
C THR A 421 -5.23 14.70 -1.64
N ALA A 422 -5.38 15.66 -2.56
CA ALA A 422 -5.88 17.00 -2.24
C ALA A 422 -7.31 16.96 -1.66
N SER A 423 -8.19 16.13 -2.24
CA SER A 423 -9.56 15.96 -1.74
C SER A 423 -9.58 15.36 -0.33
N LEU A 424 -8.74 14.37 -0.04
CA LEU A 424 -8.62 13.79 1.30
C LEU A 424 -8.11 14.82 2.34
N MET A 425 -7.21 15.74 1.94
CA MET A 425 -6.79 16.84 2.80
C MET A 425 -7.95 17.78 3.13
N CYS A 426 -8.84 18.08 2.18
CA CYS A 426 -10.04 18.88 2.42
C CYS A 426 -11.00 18.18 3.40
N VAL A 427 -11.26 16.88 3.17
CA VAL A 427 -12.12 16.07 4.07
C VAL A 427 -11.54 16.04 5.49
N LEU A 428 -10.22 15.81 5.62
CA LEU A 428 -9.53 15.80 6.91
C LEU A 428 -9.74 17.11 7.66
N SER A 429 -9.52 18.24 6.98
CA SER A 429 -9.67 19.58 7.55
C SER A 429 -11.10 19.85 8.04
N ASP A 430 -12.12 19.44 7.28
CA ASP A 430 -13.51 19.64 7.68
C ASP A 430 -13.91 18.72 8.85
N VAL A 431 -13.41 17.49 8.89
CA VAL A 431 -13.63 16.55 10.02
C VAL A 431 -12.98 17.07 11.30
N GLU A 432 -11.71 17.51 11.22
CA GLU A 432 -10.98 18.11 12.35
C GLU A 432 -11.72 19.34 12.89
N ARG A 433 -12.16 20.21 11.97
CA ARG A 433 -12.93 21.42 12.31
C ARG A 433 -14.24 21.08 13.02
N MET A 434 -14.94 20.02 12.61
CA MET A 434 -16.15 19.55 13.30
C MET A 434 -15.85 19.16 14.76
N GLY A 435 -14.72 18.48 15.00
CA GLY A 435 -14.26 18.11 16.34
C GLY A 435 -14.00 19.33 17.21
N THR A 436 -13.18 20.28 16.71
CA THR A 436 -12.84 21.53 17.40
C THR A 436 -14.08 22.34 17.73
N LEU A 437 -14.97 22.58 16.76
CA LEU A 437 -16.21 23.36 17.01
C LEU A 437 -17.16 22.66 17.99
N SER A 438 -17.15 21.32 18.04
CA SER A 438 -17.93 20.57 19.03
C SER A 438 -17.39 20.76 20.44
N VAL A 439 -16.07 20.79 20.63
CA VAL A 439 -15.43 21.10 21.93
C VAL A 439 -15.70 22.55 22.33
N GLU A 440 -15.53 23.53 21.42
CA GLU A 440 -15.87 24.94 21.66
C GLU A 440 -17.33 25.11 22.12
N MET A 441 -18.26 24.35 21.54
CA MET A 441 -19.67 24.36 21.98
C MET A 441 -19.82 23.78 23.38
N ALA A 442 -19.10 22.72 23.74
CA ALA A 442 -19.10 22.17 25.10
C ALA A 442 -18.54 23.17 26.11
N GLU A 443 -17.51 23.96 25.75
CA GLU A 443 -16.99 25.04 26.58
C GLU A 443 -18.04 26.14 26.83
N CYS A 444 -18.78 26.53 25.80
CA CYS A 444 -19.90 27.46 25.98
C CYS A 444 -20.96 26.92 26.97
N MET A 445 -21.20 25.60 27.00
CA MET A 445 -22.14 24.99 27.95
C MET A 445 -21.59 24.98 29.38
N LEU A 446 -20.28 24.72 29.56
CA LEU A 446 -19.60 24.79 30.85
C LEU A 446 -19.66 26.23 31.40
N GLU A 447 -19.28 27.24 30.58
CA GLU A 447 -19.34 28.65 30.95
C GLU A 447 -20.76 29.08 31.37
N ARG A 448 -21.79 28.62 30.66
CA ARG A 448 -23.20 28.84 31.02
C ARG A 448 -23.50 28.28 32.41
N SER A 449 -23.07 27.05 32.70
CA SER A 449 -23.28 26.38 33.97
C SER A 449 -22.60 27.12 35.13
N ASP A 450 -21.32 27.50 34.96
CA ASP A 450 -20.52 28.20 35.98
C ASP A 450 -21.11 29.56 36.35
N ARG A 451 -21.63 30.28 35.36
CA ARG A 451 -22.27 31.58 35.57
C ARG A 451 -23.73 31.44 36.05
N LYS A 452 -24.26 30.23 36.23
CA LYS A 452 -25.66 29.93 36.60
C LYS A 452 -26.69 30.63 35.69
N TYR A 453 -26.35 30.73 34.38
CA TYR A 453 -27.26 31.28 33.40
C TYR A 453 -28.25 30.22 32.91
N LYS A 454 -29.54 30.60 32.88
CA LYS A 454 -30.59 29.71 32.35
C LYS A 454 -31.19 30.32 31.09
N TYR A 455 -31.13 29.57 30.00
CA TYR A 455 -31.97 29.85 28.84
C TYR A 455 -33.43 29.47 29.12
N THR A 456 -34.35 30.11 28.41
CA THR A 456 -35.76 29.73 28.53
C THR A 456 -36.00 28.33 27.95
N PRO A 457 -37.02 27.57 28.44
CA PRO A 457 -37.34 26.23 27.89
C PRO A 457 -37.55 26.24 26.38
N GLU A 458 -38.13 27.30 25.82
CA GLU A 458 -38.37 27.48 24.40
C GLU A 458 -37.04 27.62 23.64
N ALA A 459 -36.07 28.40 24.17
CA ALA A 459 -34.77 28.55 23.57
C ALA A 459 -34.00 27.21 23.56
N MET A 460 -34.15 26.42 24.61
CA MET A 460 -33.52 25.09 24.68
C MET A 460 -34.14 24.10 23.68
N ASP A 461 -35.46 24.12 23.48
CA ASP A 461 -36.16 23.31 22.50
C ASP A 461 -35.75 23.69 21.06
N GLU A 462 -35.63 24.98 20.78
CA GLU A 462 -35.14 25.53 19.50
C GLU A 462 -33.73 25.06 19.22
N LEU A 463 -32.78 25.15 20.16
CA LEU A 463 -31.42 24.68 20.04
C LEU A 463 -31.34 23.17 19.79
N GLN A 464 -32.15 22.37 20.53
CA GLN A 464 -32.20 20.93 20.34
C GLN A 464 -32.69 20.53 18.94
N LYS A 465 -33.65 21.26 18.37
CA LYS A 465 -34.14 21.04 17.00
C LYS A 465 -33.02 21.31 15.98
N SER A 466 -32.28 22.40 16.16
CA SER A 466 -31.14 22.75 15.31
C SER A 466 -30.03 21.70 15.38
N LEU A 467 -29.67 21.28 16.58
CA LEU A 467 -28.61 20.25 16.80
C LEU A 467 -29.02 18.88 16.26
N LYS A 468 -30.30 18.50 16.28
CA LYS A 468 -30.78 17.28 15.63
C LYS A 468 -30.61 17.34 14.11
N VAL A 469 -30.85 18.50 13.49
CA VAL A 469 -30.63 18.69 12.05
C VAL A 469 -29.15 18.59 11.73
N LEU A 470 -28.30 19.27 12.51
CA LEU A 470 -26.85 19.23 12.37
C LEU A 470 -26.28 17.81 12.47
N ASN A 471 -26.64 17.07 13.52
CA ASN A 471 -26.16 15.69 13.71
C ASN A 471 -26.58 14.80 12.54
N LYS A 472 -27.79 14.98 12.01
CA LYS A 472 -28.23 14.26 10.83
C LYS A 472 -27.46 14.66 9.57
N MET A 473 -27.11 15.95 9.41
CA MET A 473 -26.27 16.41 8.31
C MET A 473 -24.90 15.75 8.38
N PHE A 474 -24.25 15.72 9.54
CA PHE A 474 -22.95 15.11 9.71
C PHE A 474 -22.98 13.60 9.41
N CYS A 475 -23.92 12.85 9.98
CA CYS A 475 -24.06 11.42 9.68
C CYS A 475 -24.31 11.14 8.18
N ASP A 476 -25.12 11.97 7.52
CA ASP A 476 -25.45 11.77 6.10
C ASP A 476 -24.26 12.19 5.19
N SER A 477 -23.48 13.23 5.57
CA SER A 477 -22.26 13.59 4.81
C SER A 477 -21.18 12.49 4.88
N LEU A 478 -21.02 11.84 6.04
CA LEU A 478 -20.12 10.69 6.18
C LEU A 478 -20.57 9.49 5.34
N LYS A 479 -21.89 9.20 5.32
CA LYS A 479 -22.44 8.14 4.46
C LYS A 479 -22.26 8.45 2.98
N ALA A 480 -22.45 9.70 2.56
CA ALA A 480 -22.19 10.12 1.19
C ALA A 480 -20.72 9.89 0.81
N LEU A 481 -19.76 10.24 1.69
CA LEU A 481 -18.34 9.95 1.50
C LEU A 481 -18.06 8.45 1.40
N GLN A 482 -18.81 7.60 2.12
CA GLN A 482 -18.70 6.13 2.02
C GLN A 482 -19.34 5.57 0.74
N GLY A 483 -20.01 6.41 -0.05
CA GLY A 483 -20.61 6.02 -1.33
C GLY A 483 -21.99 5.37 -1.17
N ASP A 484 -22.73 5.73 -0.14
CA ASP A 484 -24.14 5.36 -0.02
C ASP A 484 -24.95 6.21 -1.01
N ASP A 485 -25.33 5.60 -2.14
CA ASP A 485 -26.08 6.23 -3.24
C ASP A 485 -27.51 6.69 -2.81
N GLY A 486 -27.94 6.40 -1.56
CA GLY A 486 -29.23 6.81 -1.01
C GLY A 486 -29.30 8.27 -0.56
N ILE A 487 -28.17 9.01 -0.58
CA ILE A 487 -28.11 10.39 -0.13
C ILE A 487 -28.05 11.32 -1.34
N GLU A 488 -29.20 11.87 -1.69
CA GLU A 488 -29.27 12.88 -2.76
C GLU A 488 -28.63 14.19 -2.28
N PRO A 489 -27.73 14.79 -3.08
CA PRO A 489 -27.07 16.08 -2.80
C PRO A 489 -28.05 17.19 -2.42
N GLY A 490 -29.14 17.31 -3.12
CA GLY A 490 -30.19 18.28 -2.83
C GLY A 490 -30.85 18.15 -1.44
N LYS A 491 -30.69 16.99 -0.75
CA LYS A 491 -31.17 16.84 0.63
C LYS A 491 -30.26 17.54 1.63
N MET A 492 -28.96 17.56 1.38
CA MET A 492 -27.99 18.24 2.26
C MET A 492 -28.22 19.75 2.21
N MET A 493 -28.39 20.33 1.01
CA MET A 493 -28.68 21.76 0.83
C MET A 493 -29.99 22.16 1.50
N LYS A 494 -31.08 21.39 1.31
CA LYS A 494 -32.34 21.62 2.01
C LYS A 494 -32.24 21.61 3.55
N ARG A 495 -31.33 20.79 4.11
CA ARG A 495 -31.08 20.79 5.56
C ARG A 495 -30.26 22.00 5.99
N LYS A 496 -29.32 22.46 5.18
CA LYS A 496 -28.58 23.70 5.44
C LYS A 496 -29.53 24.90 5.43
N ASP A 497 -30.43 24.99 4.45
CA ASP A 497 -31.46 26.02 4.39
C ASP A 497 -32.35 25.97 5.63
N LYS A 498 -32.72 24.77 6.10
CA LYS A 498 -33.46 24.59 7.33
C LYS A 498 -32.70 25.05 8.57
N LEU A 499 -31.37 24.80 8.65
CA LEU A 499 -30.54 25.32 9.75
C LEU A 499 -30.49 26.83 9.73
N LEU A 500 -30.36 27.45 8.58
CA LEU A 500 -30.33 28.90 8.40
C LEU A 500 -31.68 29.52 8.83
N ASP A 501 -32.81 28.91 8.41
CA ASP A 501 -34.16 29.36 8.82
C ASP A 501 -34.37 29.25 10.34
N LEU A 502 -33.87 28.16 10.94
CA LEU A 502 -33.90 28.00 12.41
C LEU A 502 -33.01 29.05 13.11
N ASP A 503 -31.81 29.35 12.60
CA ASP A 503 -30.92 30.38 13.16
C ASP A 503 -31.58 31.75 13.15
N ILE A 504 -32.17 32.17 12.02
CA ILE A 504 -32.88 33.45 11.89
C ILE A 504 -34.03 33.52 12.88
N LYS A 505 -34.84 32.46 12.98
CA LYS A 505 -35.99 32.38 13.92
C LYS A 505 -35.52 32.45 15.37
N MET A 506 -34.47 31.73 15.74
CA MET A 506 -33.93 31.71 17.10
C MET A 506 -33.36 33.07 17.51
N ARG A 507 -32.62 33.76 16.62
CA ARG A 507 -32.13 35.12 16.87
C ARG A 507 -33.28 36.10 17.13
N LYS A 508 -34.28 36.10 16.25
CA LYS A 508 -35.47 36.94 16.40
C LYS A 508 -36.22 36.66 17.72
N ALA A 509 -36.49 35.39 17.99
CA ALA A 509 -37.17 34.96 19.21
C ALA A 509 -36.37 35.31 20.48
N HIS A 510 -35.05 35.20 20.46
CA HIS A 510 -34.18 35.60 21.57
C HIS A 510 -34.29 37.09 21.86
N ILE A 511 -34.22 37.95 20.84
CA ILE A 511 -34.37 39.42 20.99
C ILE A 511 -35.73 39.75 21.58
N GLU A 512 -36.80 39.11 21.10
CA GLU A 512 -38.15 39.31 21.67
C GLU A 512 -38.25 38.88 23.16
N ARG A 513 -37.59 37.77 23.53
CA ARG A 513 -37.51 37.31 24.93
C ARG A 513 -36.77 38.31 25.83
N VAL A 514 -35.67 38.88 25.33
CA VAL A 514 -34.92 39.93 26.05
C VAL A 514 -35.75 41.19 26.20
N ASN A 515 -36.42 41.67 25.15
CA ASN A 515 -37.25 42.88 25.20
C ASN A 515 -38.47 42.73 26.14
N LYS A 516 -39.00 41.50 26.27
CA LYS A 516 -40.10 41.19 27.20
C LYS A 516 -39.62 40.89 28.63
N GLY A 517 -38.32 41.05 28.94
CA GLY A 517 -37.73 40.74 30.24
C GLY A 517 -37.73 39.26 30.65
N LYS A 518 -38.04 38.36 29.72
CA LYS A 518 -38.05 36.89 29.93
C LYS A 518 -36.63 36.29 29.85
N CYS A 519 -35.67 36.99 29.27
CA CYS A 519 -34.29 36.57 29.16
C CYS A 519 -33.35 37.75 29.49
N LYS A 520 -32.22 37.49 30.17
CA LYS A 520 -31.24 38.52 30.46
C LYS A 520 -30.46 38.91 29.21
N ALA A 521 -30.24 40.20 29.00
CA ALA A 521 -29.48 40.72 27.87
C ALA A 521 -28.05 40.18 27.82
N SER A 522 -27.44 39.86 28.98
CA SER A 522 -26.10 39.26 29.08
C SER A 522 -25.98 37.87 28.45
N LEU A 523 -27.09 37.19 28.15
CA LEU A 523 -27.15 35.90 27.48
C LEU A 523 -27.09 36.00 25.95
N THR A 524 -27.23 37.21 25.39
CA THR A 524 -27.30 37.40 23.93
C THR A 524 -26.00 36.97 23.25
N ALA A 525 -24.83 37.39 23.77
CA ALA A 525 -23.56 37.02 23.18
C ALA A 525 -23.28 35.49 23.25
N PRO A 526 -23.41 34.82 24.42
CA PRO A 526 -23.24 33.36 24.47
C PRO A 526 -24.22 32.59 23.58
N PHE A 527 -25.49 33.01 23.54
CA PHE A 527 -26.50 32.37 22.69
C PHE A 527 -26.16 32.51 21.18
N THR A 528 -25.76 33.72 20.78
CA THR A 528 -25.34 33.99 19.40
C THR A 528 -24.10 33.22 19.01
N ASN A 529 -23.14 33.03 19.92
CA ASN A 529 -21.94 32.22 19.67
C ASN A 529 -22.31 30.75 19.40
N ILE A 530 -23.20 30.14 20.18
CA ILE A 530 -23.68 28.78 19.94
C ILE A 530 -24.31 28.65 18.53
N LEU A 531 -25.14 29.61 18.13
CA LEU A 531 -25.76 29.61 16.80
C LEU A 531 -24.71 29.72 15.70
N HIS A 532 -23.67 30.51 15.91
CA HIS A 532 -22.57 30.65 14.97
C HIS A 532 -21.74 29.35 14.83
N LEU A 533 -21.49 28.66 15.95
CA LEU A 533 -20.84 27.34 15.93
C LEU A 533 -21.67 26.32 15.15
N ILE A 534 -22.99 26.29 15.34
CA ILE A 534 -23.91 25.39 14.59
C ILE A 534 -23.85 25.69 13.09
N ASP A 535 -23.85 26.97 12.69
CA ASP A 535 -23.77 27.35 11.27
C ASP A 535 -22.44 26.93 10.63
N ARG A 536 -21.31 27.18 11.33
CA ARG A 536 -19.97 26.76 10.89
C ARG A 536 -19.87 25.24 10.71
N MET A 537 -20.38 24.47 11.67
CA MET A 537 -20.42 23.00 11.56
C MET A 537 -21.31 22.54 10.39
N GLY A 538 -22.43 23.23 10.15
CA GLY A 538 -23.30 22.97 9.00
C GLY A 538 -22.60 23.19 7.67
N ASN A 539 -21.71 24.19 7.56
CA ASN A 539 -20.90 24.44 6.37
C ASN A 539 -19.88 23.31 6.14
N SER A 540 -19.20 22.84 7.19
CA SER A 540 -18.29 21.67 7.07
C SER A 540 -19.04 20.42 6.60
N CYS A 541 -20.30 20.18 7.04
CA CYS A 541 -21.11 19.07 6.51
C CYS A 541 -21.42 19.21 5.00
N ILE A 542 -21.64 20.43 4.50
CA ILE A 542 -21.82 20.67 3.06
C ILE A 542 -20.54 20.38 2.30
N ASN A 543 -19.39 20.92 2.75
CA ASN A 543 -18.10 20.68 2.12
C ASN A 543 -17.80 19.17 2.00
N LEU A 544 -18.06 18.40 3.06
CA LEU A 544 -17.90 16.94 3.04
C LEU A 544 -18.82 16.27 1.99
N ALA A 545 -20.05 16.74 1.84
CA ALA A 545 -20.98 16.23 0.84
C ALA A 545 -20.56 16.60 -0.59
N ASP A 546 -20.07 17.83 -0.81
CA ASP A 546 -19.60 18.30 -2.14
C ASP A 546 -18.39 17.50 -2.61
N VAL A 547 -17.48 17.12 -1.71
CA VAL A 547 -16.36 16.22 -2.05
C VAL A 547 -16.87 14.85 -2.49
N ALA A 548 -17.92 14.33 -1.84
CA ALA A 548 -18.53 13.07 -2.24
C ALA A 548 -19.13 13.12 -3.66
N GLU A 549 -19.72 14.27 -4.06
CA GLU A 549 -20.31 14.48 -5.40
C GLU A 549 -19.28 14.66 -6.51
N SER A 550 -18.13 15.27 -6.19
CA SER A 550 -17.10 15.58 -7.21
C SER A 550 -16.43 14.33 -7.82
N GLY A 551 -16.96 13.12 -7.55
CA GLY A 551 -16.41 11.85 -8.04
C GLY A 551 -15.17 11.38 -7.28
N THR A 552 -14.77 12.10 -6.25
CA THR A 552 -13.71 11.72 -5.31
C THR A 552 -14.31 10.99 -4.11
N SER A 553 -15.46 10.31 -4.32
CA SER A 553 -16.08 9.48 -3.29
C SER A 553 -15.06 8.52 -2.69
N MET A 554 -14.95 8.50 -1.38
CA MET A 554 -14.11 7.55 -0.65
C MET A 554 -14.53 6.08 -0.87
N LYS A 555 -15.69 5.83 -1.49
CA LYS A 555 -16.11 4.51 -2.01
C LYS A 555 -15.01 3.87 -2.87
N TYR A 556 -14.24 4.67 -3.60
CA TYR A 556 -13.10 4.18 -4.39
C TYR A 556 -11.95 3.65 -3.54
N PHE A 557 -11.88 4.01 -2.25
CA PHE A 557 -10.81 3.59 -1.35
C PHE A 557 -11.27 2.50 -0.37
N MET A 558 -12.57 2.28 -0.22
CA MET A 558 -13.11 1.21 0.62
C MET A 558 -13.20 -0.07 -0.20
N LEU A 559 -12.43 -1.09 0.16
CA LEU A 559 -12.71 -2.46 -0.28
C LEU A 559 -14.08 -2.82 0.26
N GLU A 560 -15.02 -3.23 -0.61
CA GLU A 560 -16.35 -3.66 -0.16
C GLU A 560 -16.20 -4.75 0.91
N GLU A 561 -16.51 -4.41 2.16
CA GLU A 561 -16.77 -5.40 3.20
C GLU A 561 -18.07 -6.12 2.84
N LYS A 562 -17.96 -7.28 2.20
CA LYS A 562 -19.06 -8.25 2.04
C LYS A 562 -18.73 -9.53 2.74
#